data_69f3af1adb3552b681ec4f62b52faa04
#
_entry.id   69f3af1adb3552b681ec4f62b52faa04
#
_cell.length_a   1.000
_cell.length_b   1.000
_cell.length_c   1.000
_cell.angle_alpha   90.00
_cell.angle_beta   90.00
_cell.angle_gamma   90.00
#
_symmetry.space_group_name_H-M   'P 1'
#
loop_
_entity.id
_entity.type
_entity.pdbx_description
1 polymer ?
#
loop_
_entity_poly.entity_id
_entity_poly.type
_entity_poly.pdbx_seq_one_letter_code
_entity_poly.pdbx_strand_id
1 'polypeptide(L)'
;MELDPIAVALKFGFLAVLYLFLLWVARSALKDLRRGTEEAYVGPSADYDEATGYHQAPAAPGSVPKLRVQTGAGLKPGSAYDLSDGALLGRGDQADIRLEDGFASARHARLVPQGDVMVLEDLGSTNGTYLNGEPLRGPQPLHVGDRIRIGDSEFSFER
;
A
#
# COMPACT_ATOMS: atom_id res chain seq x y z
N MET A 1 -29.45 -52.02 -10.71
CA MET A 1 -28.38 -51.10 -10.31
C MET A 1 -28.88 -50.35 -9.09
N GLU A 2 -28.55 -50.84 -7.90
CA GLU A 2 -28.87 -50.09 -6.66
C GLU A 2 -27.88 -48.92 -6.57
N LEU A 3 -28.42 -47.75 -6.60
CA LEU A 3 -27.65 -46.53 -6.34
C LEU A 3 -27.36 -46.52 -4.85
N ASP A 4 -26.10 -46.73 -4.50
CA ASP A 4 -25.64 -46.71 -3.10
C ASP A 4 -25.98 -45.33 -2.50
N PRO A 5 -26.89 -45.21 -1.51
CA PRO A 5 -27.37 -43.96 -0.98
C PRO A 5 -26.23 -43.14 -0.36
N ILE A 6 -25.17 -43.80 0.08
CA ILE A 6 -23.98 -43.15 0.64
C ILE A 6 -23.19 -42.42 -0.47
N ALA A 7 -23.04 -43.03 -1.63
CA ALA A 7 -22.36 -42.41 -2.77
C ALA A 7 -23.11 -41.18 -3.30
N VAL A 8 -24.45 -41.25 -3.32
CA VAL A 8 -25.31 -40.12 -3.70
C VAL A 8 -25.19 -38.99 -2.70
N ALA A 9 -25.25 -39.26 -1.40
CA ALA A 9 -25.10 -38.28 -0.33
C ALA A 9 -23.73 -37.57 -0.37
N LEU A 10 -22.64 -38.32 -0.59
CA LEU A 10 -21.29 -37.77 -0.74
C LEU A 10 -21.17 -36.86 -1.95
N LYS A 11 -21.77 -37.22 -3.09
CA LYS A 11 -21.76 -36.42 -4.32
C LYS A 11 -22.47 -35.09 -4.13
N PHE A 12 -23.65 -35.09 -3.49
CA PHE A 12 -24.38 -33.85 -3.22
C PHE A 12 -23.71 -33.00 -2.12
N GLY A 13 -23.12 -33.64 -1.11
CA GLY A 13 -22.34 -32.96 -0.08
C GLY A 13 -21.14 -32.24 -0.66
N PHE A 14 -20.38 -32.88 -1.54
CA PHE A 14 -19.25 -32.28 -2.23
C PHE A 14 -19.67 -31.09 -3.13
N LEU A 15 -20.78 -31.26 -3.89
CA LEU A 15 -21.33 -30.18 -4.70
C LEU A 15 -21.73 -28.99 -3.86
N ALA A 16 -22.38 -29.19 -2.72
CA ALA A 16 -22.79 -28.11 -1.81
C ALA A 16 -21.59 -27.32 -1.27
N VAL A 17 -20.54 -28.01 -0.84
CA VAL A 17 -19.29 -27.38 -0.38
C VAL A 17 -18.63 -26.60 -1.51
N LEU A 18 -18.57 -27.14 -2.73
CA LEU A 18 -18.01 -26.47 -3.89
C LEU A 18 -18.79 -25.19 -4.22
N TYR A 19 -20.14 -25.24 -4.20
CA TYR A 19 -20.96 -24.04 -4.45
C TYR A 19 -20.82 -22.98 -3.36
N LEU A 20 -20.72 -23.38 -2.09
CA LEU A 20 -20.46 -22.44 -1.00
C LEU A 20 -19.10 -21.78 -1.13
N PHE A 21 -18.09 -22.54 -1.53
CA PHE A 21 -16.76 -21.99 -1.81
C PHE A 21 -16.78 -21.01 -2.97
N LEU A 22 -17.44 -21.35 -4.07
CA LEU A 22 -17.58 -20.42 -5.23
C LEU A 22 -18.35 -19.16 -4.87
N LEU A 23 -19.43 -19.26 -4.06
CA LEU A 23 -20.18 -18.10 -3.56
C LEU A 23 -19.30 -17.23 -2.66
N TRP A 24 -18.46 -17.85 -1.81
CA TRP A 24 -17.54 -17.11 -0.95
C TRP A 24 -16.49 -16.35 -1.78
N VAL A 25 -15.89 -17.00 -2.79
CA VAL A 25 -14.93 -16.36 -3.72
C VAL A 25 -15.61 -15.24 -4.52
N ALA A 26 -16.81 -15.46 -5.04
CA ALA A 26 -17.56 -14.45 -5.77
C ALA A 26 -17.90 -13.22 -4.90
N ARG A 27 -18.29 -13.45 -3.63
CA ARG A 27 -18.52 -12.34 -2.68
C ARG A 27 -17.25 -11.59 -2.33
N SER A 28 -16.12 -12.29 -2.22
CA SER A 28 -14.81 -11.65 -1.97
C SER A 28 -14.40 -10.77 -3.15
N ALA A 29 -14.52 -11.28 -4.37
CA ALA A 29 -14.21 -10.52 -5.58
C ALA A 29 -15.15 -9.32 -5.80
N LEU A 30 -16.45 -9.46 -5.51
CA LEU A 30 -17.43 -8.36 -5.59
C LEU A 30 -17.21 -7.28 -4.51
N LYS A 31 -16.63 -7.66 -3.35
CA LYS A 31 -16.29 -6.70 -2.29
C LYS A 31 -15.11 -5.82 -2.69
N ASP A 32 -14.15 -6.38 -3.42
CA ASP A 32 -13.01 -5.62 -3.94
C ASP A 32 -13.41 -4.68 -5.08
N LEU A 33 -14.34 -5.11 -5.96
CA LEU A 33 -14.88 -4.27 -7.04
C LEU A 33 -15.78 -3.12 -6.53
N ARG A 34 -16.45 -3.29 -5.39
CA ARG A 34 -17.27 -2.22 -4.78
C ARG A 34 -16.45 -1.18 -4.02
N ARG A 35 -15.21 -1.48 -3.65
CA ARG A 35 -14.30 -0.51 -3.04
C ARG A 35 -13.66 0.45 -4.05
N GLY A 36 -13.77 0.17 -5.35
CA GLY A 36 -13.16 0.96 -6.42
C GLY A 36 -14.02 2.09 -6.99
N THR A 37 -15.29 2.30 -6.57
CA THR A 37 -16.19 3.22 -7.27
C THR A 37 -16.97 4.20 -6.40
N GLU A 38 -16.76 4.24 -5.07
CA GLU A 38 -17.42 5.26 -4.24
C GLU A 38 -16.51 5.73 -3.10
N GLU A 39 -15.48 6.50 -3.45
CA GLU A 39 -15.05 7.58 -2.59
C GLU A 39 -14.85 8.82 -3.47
N ALA A 40 -15.98 9.44 -3.83
CA ALA A 40 -16.00 10.86 -4.10
C ALA A 40 -15.52 11.54 -2.81
N TYR A 41 -14.33 12.11 -2.85
CA TYR A 41 -13.76 12.96 -1.83
C TYR A 41 -14.76 14.07 -1.46
N VAL A 42 -15.49 13.88 -0.37
CA VAL A 42 -16.13 14.96 0.38
C VAL A 42 -15.10 15.43 1.39
N GLY A 43 -14.49 16.56 1.11
CA GLY A 43 -13.56 17.21 2.04
C GLY A 43 -14.23 17.43 3.40
N PRO A 44 -13.56 17.14 4.51
CA PRO A 44 -14.08 17.44 5.83
C PRO A 44 -14.02 18.93 6.05
N SER A 45 -15.18 19.52 6.29
CA SER A 45 -15.32 20.83 6.93
C SER A 45 -14.64 20.78 8.30
N ALA A 46 -13.83 21.79 8.53
CA ALA A 46 -13.04 21.99 9.72
C ALA A 46 -13.89 22.04 11.00
N ASP A 47 -13.59 21.14 11.93
CA ASP A 47 -13.66 21.37 13.36
C ASP A 47 -12.47 20.61 13.97
N TYR A 48 -11.39 21.35 14.21
CA TYR A 48 -10.20 20.81 14.90
C TYR A 48 -10.30 21.19 16.36
N ASP A 49 -10.66 20.20 17.20
CA ASP A 49 -10.41 20.29 18.62
C ASP A 49 -8.91 20.14 18.91
N GLU A 50 -8.43 21.14 19.57
CA GLU A 50 -7.10 21.38 20.11
C GLU A 50 -6.69 20.26 21.07
N ALA A 51 -5.70 19.43 20.73
CA ALA A 51 -4.68 18.92 21.67
C ALA A 51 -3.82 17.82 21.05
N THR A 52 -2.68 18.16 20.51
CA THR A 52 -1.36 17.60 20.80
C THR A 52 -0.34 18.24 19.87
N GLY A 53 0.51 19.07 20.49
CA GLY A 53 1.49 19.86 19.77
C GLY A 53 2.61 19.02 19.13
N TYR A 54 2.51 18.79 17.85
CA TYR A 54 3.66 18.68 16.98
C TYR A 54 3.52 19.80 15.95
N HIS A 55 4.21 20.90 16.20
CA HIS A 55 4.36 21.97 15.23
C HIS A 55 5.13 21.43 14.04
N GLN A 56 4.39 20.91 13.06
CA GLN A 56 4.93 20.67 11.74
C GLN A 56 5.10 22.04 11.08
N ALA A 57 6.34 22.47 10.92
CA ALA A 57 6.63 23.69 10.19
C ALA A 57 6.00 23.56 8.78
N PRO A 58 5.23 24.56 8.28
CA PRO A 58 4.72 24.53 6.93
C PRO A 58 5.91 24.42 5.98
N ALA A 59 5.88 23.43 5.08
CA ALA A 59 6.89 23.30 4.05
C ALA A 59 6.98 24.61 3.28
N ALA A 60 8.19 25.13 3.08
CA ALA A 60 8.41 26.35 2.33
C ALA A 60 7.79 26.20 0.91
N PRO A 61 7.05 27.19 0.38
CA PRO A 61 6.47 27.11 -0.95
C PRO A 61 7.57 26.91 -1.99
N GLY A 62 7.52 25.76 -2.72
CA GLY A 62 8.48 25.42 -3.77
C GLY A 62 9.56 24.40 -3.39
N SER A 63 9.48 23.76 -2.20
CA SER A 63 10.40 22.67 -1.89
C SER A 63 10.01 21.40 -2.63
N VAL A 64 10.99 20.79 -3.32
CA VAL A 64 10.83 19.56 -4.08
C VAL A 64 10.65 18.38 -3.11
N PRO A 65 9.60 17.56 -3.28
CA PRO A 65 9.41 16.38 -2.45
C PRO A 65 10.55 15.38 -2.69
N LYS A 66 11.11 14.82 -1.60
CA LYS A 66 12.24 13.91 -1.65
C LYS A 66 12.02 12.71 -0.75
N LEU A 67 12.57 11.58 -1.18
CA LEU A 67 12.67 10.37 -0.37
C LEU A 67 14.14 10.18 0.04
N ARG A 68 14.43 10.32 1.33
CA ARG A 68 15.78 10.12 1.87
C ARG A 68 15.93 8.69 2.36
N VAL A 69 17.02 8.05 1.96
CA VAL A 69 17.39 6.70 2.43
C VAL A 69 17.95 6.79 3.85
N GLN A 70 17.34 6.07 4.77
CA GLN A 70 17.86 5.87 6.13
C GLN A 70 18.72 4.61 6.18
N THR A 71 18.14 3.50 5.72
CA THR A 71 18.82 2.21 5.56
C THR A 71 18.30 1.51 4.30
N GLY A 72 19.07 0.58 3.74
CA GLY A 72 18.59 -0.24 2.61
C GLY A 72 19.72 -0.95 1.89
N ALA A 73 19.50 -2.22 1.54
CA ALA A 73 20.44 -2.98 0.73
C ALA A 73 20.49 -2.42 -0.70
N GLY A 74 21.69 -2.20 -1.22
CA GLY A 74 21.91 -1.60 -2.53
C GLY A 74 21.74 -0.09 -2.59
N LEU A 75 21.32 0.55 -1.50
CA LEU A 75 21.09 1.98 -1.40
C LEU A 75 22.14 2.64 -0.49
N LYS A 76 22.57 3.84 -0.87
CA LYS A 76 23.50 4.62 -0.05
C LYS A 76 22.72 5.40 1.03
N PRO A 77 22.91 5.11 2.34
CA PRO A 77 22.30 5.89 3.40
C PRO A 77 22.59 7.38 3.27
N GLY A 78 21.58 8.21 3.51
CA GLY A 78 21.65 9.67 3.36
C GLY A 78 21.43 10.19 1.94
N SER A 79 21.41 9.32 0.90
CA SER A 79 20.99 9.76 -0.43
C SER A 79 19.50 10.14 -0.45
N ALA A 80 19.14 11.05 -1.35
CA ALA A 80 17.76 11.49 -1.53
C ALA A 80 17.36 11.38 -3.00
N TYR A 81 16.17 10.87 -3.23
CA TYR A 81 15.53 10.76 -4.54
C TYR A 81 14.50 11.86 -4.70
N ASP A 82 14.51 12.53 -5.85
CA ASP A 82 13.47 13.49 -6.23
C ASP A 82 12.17 12.75 -6.53
N LEU A 83 11.07 13.24 -5.99
CA LEU A 83 9.74 12.65 -6.16
C LEU A 83 8.78 13.55 -6.96
N SER A 84 9.28 14.56 -7.66
CA SER A 84 8.43 15.50 -8.42
C SER A 84 7.48 14.80 -9.40
N ASP A 85 7.98 13.73 -10.04
CA ASP A 85 7.21 12.89 -10.97
C ASP A 85 6.66 11.62 -10.33
N GLY A 86 6.82 11.48 -9.00
CA GLY A 86 6.56 10.24 -8.29
C GLY A 86 7.70 9.23 -8.40
N ALA A 87 7.53 8.03 -7.87
CA ALA A 87 8.52 6.95 -7.98
C ALA A 87 7.89 5.58 -7.73
N LEU A 88 8.36 4.58 -8.45
CA LEU A 88 8.12 3.16 -8.20
C LEU A 88 9.27 2.58 -7.37
N LEU A 89 8.94 1.97 -6.23
CA LEU A 89 9.90 1.27 -5.37
C LEU A 89 9.73 -0.24 -5.54
N GLY A 90 10.84 -0.96 -5.62
CA GLY A 90 10.79 -2.41 -5.72
C GLY A 90 12.13 -3.04 -6.07
N ARG A 91 12.16 -4.37 -6.10
CA ARG A 91 13.36 -5.14 -6.43
C ARG A 91 13.58 -5.30 -7.95
N GLY A 92 12.56 -5.07 -8.76
CA GLY A 92 12.58 -5.30 -10.19
C GLY A 92 13.34 -4.20 -10.96
N ASP A 93 13.73 -4.51 -12.19
CA ASP A 93 14.48 -3.58 -13.06
C ASP A 93 13.66 -2.38 -13.54
N GLN A 94 12.32 -2.43 -13.35
CA GLN A 94 11.42 -1.32 -13.70
C GLN A 94 11.20 -0.34 -12.53
N ALA A 95 11.80 -0.59 -11.36
CA ALA A 95 11.69 0.31 -10.23
C ALA A 95 12.60 1.52 -10.41
N ASP A 96 12.07 2.72 -10.18
CA ASP A 96 12.85 3.97 -10.19
C ASP A 96 13.81 4.00 -9.00
N ILE A 97 13.37 3.45 -7.85
CA ILE A 97 14.19 3.23 -6.68
C ILE A 97 14.30 1.72 -6.46
N ARG A 98 15.42 1.16 -6.94
CA ARG A 98 15.67 -0.27 -6.87
C ARG A 98 16.15 -0.68 -5.49
N LEU A 99 15.46 -1.65 -4.89
CA LEU A 99 15.79 -2.24 -3.59
C LEU A 99 16.47 -3.59 -3.80
N GLU A 100 17.70 -3.75 -3.36
CA GLU A 100 18.40 -5.06 -3.35
C GLU A 100 18.00 -5.87 -2.11
N ASP A 101 16.71 -5.92 -1.84
CA ASP A 101 16.11 -6.50 -0.65
C ASP A 101 15.25 -7.71 -1.04
N GLY A 102 15.55 -8.87 -0.45
CA GLY A 102 14.83 -10.12 -0.71
C GLY A 102 13.36 -10.07 -0.28
N PHE A 103 13.01 -9.19 0.65
CA PHE A 103 11.63 -9.01 1.12
C PHE A 103 10.85 -7.99 0.28
N ALA A 104 11.51 -7.25 -0.61
CA ALA A 104 10.82 -6.37 -1.53
C ALA A 104 10.27 -7.13 -2.75
N SER A 105 9.03 -6.85 -3.14
CA SER A 105 8.44 -7.33 -4.40
C SER A 105 9.06 -6.61 -5.60
N ALA A 106 8.95 -7.18 -6.80
CA ALA A 106 9.48 -6.57 -8.02
C ALA A 106 8.92 -5.15 -8.25
N ARG A 107 7.63 -4.99 -8.05
CA ARG A 107 6.91 -3.72 -7.92
C ARG A 107 6.25 -3.74 -6.55
N HIS A 108 6.80 -2.98 -5.62
CA HIS A 108 6.38 -3.10 -4.22
C HIS A 108 5.43 -1.98 -3.82
N ALA A 109 5.87 -0.76 -3.95
CA ALA A 109 5.09 0.42 -3.60
C ALA A 109 5.28 1.54 -4.62
N ARG A 110 4.36 2.48 -4.66
CA ARG A 110 4.40 3.62 -5.55
C ARG A 110 4.16 4.91 -4.78
N LEU A 111 4.91 5.94 -5.11
CA LEU A 111 4.71 7.31 -4.70
C LEU A 111 4.11 8.09 -5.86
N VAL A 112 2.96 8.72 -5.64
CA VAL A 112 2.21 9.44 -6.69
C VAL A 112 1.95 10.87 -6.23
N PRO A 113 2.42 11.89 -6.97
CA PRO A 113 2.04 13.28 -6.69
C PRO A 113 0.57 13.50 -7.05
N GLN A 114 -0.19 14.05 -6.10
CA GLN A 114 -1.59 14.44 -6.27
C GLN A 114 -1.76 15.90 -5.82
N GLY A 115 -1.59 16.83 -6.76
CA GLY A 115 -1.51 18.26 -6.44
C GLY A 115 -0.31 18.54 -5.53
N ASP A 116 -0.58 19.13 -4.36
CA ASP A 116 0.46 19.44 -3.37
C ASP A 116 0.76 18.27 -2.40
N VAL A 117 0.13 17.14 -2.56
CA VAL A 117 0.26 16.00 -1.66
C VAL A 117 0.97 14.85 -2.38
N MET A 118 1.90 14.18 -1.69
CA MET A 118 2.48 12.92 -2.14
C MET A 118 1.70 11.77 -1.50
N VAL A 119 1.23 10.82 -2.31
CA VAL A 119 0.48 9.66 -1.86
C VAL A 119 1.34 8.41 -2.00
N LEU A 120 1.44 7.63 -0.92
CA LEU A 120 2.07 6.32 -0.90
C LEU A 120 1.02 5.23 -1.10
N GLU A 121 1.28 4.30 -2.01
CA GLU A 121 0.41 3.16 -2.32
C GLU A 121 1.23 1.86 -2.35
N ASP A 122 0.75 0.82 -1.66
CA ASP A 122 1.28 -0.54 -1.79
C ASP A 122 0.63 -1.22 -3.01
N LEU A 123 1.44 -1.82 -3.87
CA LEU A 123 0.99 -2.44 -5.13
C LEU A 123 0.65 -3.93 -4.98
N GLY A 124 0.17 -4.34 -3.81
CA GLY A 124 -0.10 -5.74 -3.50
C GLY A 124 1.18 -6.51 -3.21
N SER A 125 2.09 -5.90 -2.49
CA SER A 125 3.37 -6.52 -2.16
C SER A 125 3.21 -7.76 -1.27
N THR A 126 4.18 -8.67 -1.30
CA THR A 126 4.12 -9.93 -0.53
C THR A 126 4.27 -9.70 0.97
N ASN A 127 5.13 -8.78 1.39
CA ASN A 127 5.46 -8.54 2.79
C ASN A 127 4.89 -7.23 3.35
N GLY A 128 4.22 -6.44 2.51
CA GLY A 128 3.59 -5.18 2.88
C GLY A 128 4.56 -4.00 2.99
N THR A 129 3.99 -2.81 2.81
CA THR A 129 4.62 -1.52 3.07
C THR A 129 4.18 -1.02 4.44
N TYR A 130 5.06 -0.37 5.17
CA TYR A 130 4.77 0.19 6.50
C TYR A 130 4.99 1.70 6.48
N LEU A 131 4.05 2.44 7.03
CA LEU A 131 4.12 3.89 7.24
C LEU A 131 4.15 4.18 8.74
N ASN A 132 5.21 4.82 9.24
CA ASN A 132 5.41 5.12 10.65
C ASN A 132 5.29 3.91 11.59
N GLY A 133 5.68 2.72 11.11
CA GLY A 133 5.61 1.47 11.85
C GLY A 133 4.30 0.70 11.69
N GLU A 134 3.24 1.32 11.14
CA GLU A 134 1.95 0.69 10.90
C GLU A 134 1.84 0.15 9.47
N PRO A 135 1.21 -1.03 9.26
CA PRO A 135 1.02 -1.58 7.92
C PRO A 135 0.09 -0.68 7.09
N LEU A 136 0.51 -0.36 5.88
CA LEU A 136 -0.25 0.45 4.94
C LEU A 136 -1.50 -0.31 4.47
N ARG A 137 -2.68 0.27 4.68
CA ARG A 137 -3.98 -0.32 4.31
C ARG A 137 -4.69 0.47 3.22
N GLY A 138 -4.00 0.66 2.09
CA GLY A 138 -4.48 1.47 0.97
C GLY A 138 -3.65 2.74 0.80
N PRO A 139 -3.96 3.56 -0.21
CA PRO A 139 -3.24 4.80 -0.46
C PRO A 139 -3.32 5.76 0.73
N GLN A 140 -2.18 6.33 1.14
CA GLN A 140 -2.09 7.27 2.26
C GLN A 140 -1.29 8.51 1.85
N PRO A 141 -1.77 9.73 2.20
CA PRO A 141 -1.00 10.94 2.03
C PRO A 141 0.23 10.94 2.95
N LEU A 142 1.35 11.42 2.44
CA LEU A 142 2.59 11.57 3.20
C LEU A 142 2.74 12.98 3.75
N HIS A 143 3.25 13.05 4.97
CA HIS A 143 3.65 14.26 5.66
C HIS A 143 5.17 14.30 5.82
N VAL A 144 5.73 15.51 5.88
CA VAL A 144 7.18 15.70 6.10
C VAL A 144 7.60 15.02 7.40
N GLY A 145 8.62 14.18 7.32
CA GLY A 145 9.12 13.37 8.44
C GLY A 145 8.53 11.97 8.52
N ASP A 146 7.54 11.63 7.70
CA ASP A 146 7.00 10.27 7.65
C ASP A 146 8.09 9.25 7.28
N ARG A 147 8.03 8.09 7.95
CA ARG A 147 8.94 6.98 7.73
C ARG A 147 8.25 5.86 6.97
N ILE A 148 8.87 5.45 5.86
CA ILE A 148 8.38 4.36 5.02
C ILE A 148 9.35 3.20 5.16
N ARG A 149 8.84 1.99 5.45
CA ARG A 149 9.62 0.77 5.52
C ARG A 149 9.11 -0.27 4.53
N ILE A 150 10.03 -0.83 3.77
CA ILE A 150 9.81 -1.91 2.81
C ILE A 150 10.89 -2.96 3.06
N GLY A 151 10.51 -4.13 3.59
CA GLY A 151 11.47 -5.14 4.02
C GLY A 151 12.43 -4.57 5.07
N ASP A 152 13.73 -4.64 4.79
CA ASP A 152 14.81 -4.09 5.61
C ASP A 152 15.21 -2.65 5.21
N SER A 153 14.57 -2.10 4.17
CA SER A 153 14.83 -0.75 3.67
C SER A 153 13.92 0.26 4.36
N GLU A 154 14.50 1.36 4.84
CA GLU A 154 13.80 2.45 5.53
C GLU A 154 14.13 3.81 4.91
N PHE A 155 13.09 4.62 4.76
CA PHE A 155 13.14 5.93 4.15
C PHE A 155 12.45 6.98 5.01
N SER A 156 12.83 8.25 4.85
CA SER A 156 12.05 9.38 5.35
C SER A 156 11.57 10.27 4.19
N PHE A 157 10.34 10.74 4.30
CA PHE A 157 9.80 11.72 3.36
C PHE A 157 10.16 13.14 3.80
N GLU A 158 10.70 13.92 2.85
CA GLU A 158 11.13 15.31 3.05
C GLU A 158 10.52 16.19 1.96
N ARG A 159 10.37 17.47 2.28
CA ARG A 159 9.90 18.46 1.32
C ARG A 159 10.57 19.80 1.56
#